data_4540d3d766c6b3cb6e6e6a24d9aa1a9d
#
_entry.id   4540d3d766c6b3cb6e6e6a24d9aa1a9d
#
_cell.length_a   1.000
_cell.length_b   1.000
_cell.length_c   1.000
_cell.angle_alpha   90.00
_cell.angle_beta   90.00
_cell.angle_gamma   90.00
#
_symmetry.space_group_name_H-M   'P 1'
#
loop_
_entity.id
_entity.type
_entity.pdbx_description
1 polymer ?
#
loop_
_entity_poly.entity_id
_entity_poly.type
_entity_poly.pdbx_seq_one_letter_code
_entity_poly.pdbx_strand_id
1 'polypeptide(L)'
;MDGNGRWATQRGLPRLEGHRRGVEALRRAVRAAIDLNIGYLTVYSFSAENWTRPFDEVQSLLGLLHLFIRNDLAELNANNVRVRIIGERKGLAPDIAQLLIEAETVTKNNTGLVLVVAFNYGARQEIAAAARRLAQRVMEGKLHSDDIDADCFGAELETNDIPDPDLIIRTSGEQRLSNFLLWQAAYSEFVFLPVLWPDFDRAAFISAIAEYMNRERRYGGLMAAQLSKKSAS
;
A
#
# COMPACT_ATOMS: atom_id res chain seq x y z
N MET A 1 6.58 -1.66 -4.46
CA MET A 1 6.82 -2.28 -5.80
C MET A 1 7.93 -1.51 -6.52
N ASP A 2 9.18 -1.65 -6.09
CA ASP A 2 10.31 -0.86 -6.60
C ASP A 2 11.27 -1.71 -7.43
N GLY A 3 11.94 -1.09 -8.42
CA GLY A 3 12.96 -1.74 -9.24
C GLY A 3 12.57 -2.05 -10.68
N ASN A 4 11.34 -1.76 -11.13
CA ASN A 4 10.86 -2.07 -12.48
C ASN A 4 11.79 -1.52 -13.59
N GLY A 5 12.14 -0.23 -13.50
CA GLY A 5 13.02 0.40 -14.47
C GLY A 5 14.45 -0.18 -14.46
N ARG A 6 15.00 -0.43 -13.24
CA ARG A 6 16.33 -1.04 -13.09
C ARG A 6 16.38 -2.45 -13.66
N TRP A 7 15.32 -3.23 -13.44
CA TRP A 7 15.18 -4.57 -13.97
C TRP A 7 15.28 -4.59 -15.52
N ALA A 8 14.57 -3.67 -16.16
CA ALA A 8 14.61 -3.53 -17.63
C ALA A 8 15.99 -3.06 -18.12
N THR A 9 16.55 -2.03 -17.51
CA THR A 9 17.86 -1.47 -17.88
C THR A 9 18.98 -2.49 -17.77
N GLN A 10 19.00 -3.32 -16.70
CA GLN A 10 19.98 -4.40 -16.53
C GLN A 10 19.90 -5.47 -17.62
N ARG A 11 18.79 -5.56 -18.33
CA ARG A 11 18.53 -6.53 -19.42
C ARG A 11 18.57 -5.91 -20.82
N GLY A 12 18.95 -4.64 -20.92
CA GLY A 12 18.94 -3.91 -22.19
C GLY A 12 17.54 -3.68 -22.77
N LEU A 13 16.49 -3.74 -21.91
CA LEU A 13 15.10 -3.61 -22.31
C LEU A 13 14.56 -2.20 -22.04
N PRO A 14 13.56 -1.74 -22.80
CA PRO A 14 12.84 -0.51 -22.50
C PRO A 14 12.22 -0.55 -21.09
N ARG A 15 12.19 0.59 -20.39
CA ARG A 15 11.62 0.71 -19.02
C ARG A 15 10.18 0.20 -18.94
N LEU A 16 9.40 0.39 -20.00
CA LEU A 16 8.01 -0.09 -20.09
C LEU A 16 7.91 -1.61 -19.92
N GLU A 17 8.87 -2.39 -20.44
CA GLU A 17 8.87 -3.85 -20.26
C GLU A 17 9.06 -4.22 -18.78
N GLY A 18 9.90 -3.48 -18.03
CA GLY A 18 10.01 -3.65 -16.60
C GLY A 18 8.68 -3.40 -15.86
N HIS A 19 7.92 -2.39 -16.28
CA HIS A 19 6.60 -2.12 -15.70
C HIS A 19 5.58 -3.20 -16.05
N ARG A 20 5.59 -3.74 -17.28
CA ARG A 20 4.74 -4.89 -17.66
C ARG A 20 5.04 -6.12 -16.80
N ARG A 21 6.31 -6.45 -16.62
CA ARG A 21 6.74 -7.54 -15.72
C ARG A 21 6.37 -7.24 -14.26
N GLY A 22 6.37 -5.97 -13.88
CA GLY A 22 5.88 -5.53 -12.57
C GLY A 22 4.39 -5.83 -12.34
N VAL A 23 3.55 -5.72 -13.37
CA VAL A 23 2.13 -6.12 -13.32
C VAL A 23 2.00 -7.64 -13.13
N GLU A 24 2.82 -8.44 -13.83
CA GLU A 24 2.85 -9.89 -13.64
C GLU A 24 3.29 -10.28 -12.22
N ALA A 25 4.26 -9.54 -11.64
CA ALA A 25 4.68 -9.73 -10.25
C ALA A 25 3.55 -9.39 -9.26
N LEU A 26 2.75 -8.35 -9.55
CA LEU A 26 1.57 -8.02 -8.74
C LEU A 26 0.55 -9.18 -8.74
N ARG A 27 0.25 -9.77 -9.88
CA ARG A 27 -0.64 -10.96 -9.98
C ARG A 27 -0.13 -12.10 -9.12
N ARG A 28 1.19 -12.39 -9.18
CA ARG A 28 1.82 -13.44 -8.33
C ARG A 28 1.72 -13.10 -6.85
N ALA A 29 1.96 -11.85 -6.48
CA ALA A 29 1.87 -11.41 -5.09
C ALA A 29 0.42 -11.52 -4.55
N VAL A 30 -0.58 -11.13 -5.34
CA VAL A 30 -2.00 -11.26 -4.97
C VAL A 30 -2.39 -12.72 -4.77
N ARG A 31 -2.04 -13.60 -5.72
CA ARG A 31 -2.29 -15.05 -5.59
C ARG A 31 -1.61 -15.63 -4.34
N ALA A 32 -0.34 -15.27 -4.11
CA ALA A 32 0.38 -15.72 -2.92
C ALA A 32 -0.27 -15.20 -1.62
N ALA A 33 -0.77 -13.97 -1.61
CA ALA A 33 -1.48 -13.41 -0.46
C ALA A 33 -2.79 -14.18 -0.16
N ILE A 34 -3.55 -14.55 -1.20
CA ILE A 34 -4.75 -15.39 -1.07
C ILE A 34 -4.38 -16.76 -0.49
N ASP A 35 -3.39 -17.44 -1.07
CA ASP A 35 -2.94 -18.78 -0.63
C ASP A 35 -2.44 -18.78 0.82
N LEU A 36 -1.86 -17.67 1.27
CA LEU A 36 -1.31 -17.50 2.62
C LEU A 36 -2.35 -16.94 3.62
N ASN A 37 -3.62 -16.78 3.20
CA ASN A 37 -4.69 -16.21 4.02
C ASN A 37 -4.34 -14.82 4.59
N ILE A 38 -3.66 -13.98 3.82
CA ILE A 38 -3.41 -12.59 4.17
C ILE A 38 -4.72 -11.82 4.08
N GLY A 39 -5.11 -11.11 5.13
CA GLY A 39 -6.37 -10.33 5.14
C GLY A 39 -6.29 -9.05 4.28
N TYR A 40 -5.15 -8.37 4.33
CA TYR A 40 -4.94 -7.09 3.66
C TYR A 40 -3.59 -7.07 2.95
N LEU A 41 -3.59 -6.67 1.68
CA LEU A 41 -2.38 -6.43 0.89
C LEU A 41 -2.44 -5.02 0.31
N THR A 42 -1.63 -4.11 0.82
CA THR A 42 -1.51 -2.76 0.25
C THR A 42 -0.35 -2.70 -0.72
N VAL A 43 -0.59 -2.20 -1.93
CA VAL A 43 0.43 -2.06 -2.97
C VAL A 43 0.58 -0.59 -3.39
N TYR A 44 1.84 -0.10 -3.49
CA TYR A 44 2.14 1.25 -3.93
C TYR A 44 2.27 1.26 -5.46
N SER A 45 1.16 1.53 -6.14
CA SER A 45 1.06 1.45 -7.59
C SER A 45 1.60 2.72 -8.27
N PHE A 46 1.13 3.90 -7.82
CA PHE A 46 1.52 5.18 -8.40
C PHE A 46 1.56 6.25 -7.30
N SER A 47 2.75 6.83 -7.06
CA SER A 47 2.91 7.88 -6.06
C SER A 47 2.55 9.27 -6.63
N ALA A 48 2.20 10.20 -5.74
CA ALA A 48 1.95 11.60 -6.13
C ALA A 48 3.17 12.24 -6.83
N GLU A 49 4.39 11.81 -6.50
CA GLU A 49 5.62 12.28 -7.13
C GLU A 49 5.83 11.73 -8.54
N ASN A 50 5.15 10.65 -8.93
CA ASN A 50 5.32 10.05 -10.26
C ASN A 50 4.82 10.95 -11.40
N TRP A 51 3.98 11.94 -11.10
CA TRP A 51 3.55 12.95 -12.09
C TRP A 51 4.70 13.82 -12.61
N THR A 52 5.82 13.90 -11.88
CA THR A 52 7.02 14.64 -12.32
C THR A 52 7.88 13.88 -13.34
N ARG A 53 7.52 12.62 -13.65
CA ARG A 53 8.20 11.82 -14.67
C ARG A 53 7.90 12.33 -16.09
N PRO A 54 8.71 11.93 -17.09
CA PRO A 54 8.41 12.24 -18.48
C PRO A 54 6.97 11.83 -18.85
N PHE A 55 6.31 12.67 -19.63
CA PHE A 55 4.89 12.49 -19.99
C PHE A 55 4.60 11.09 -20.57
N ASP A 56 5.46 10.62 -21.50
CA ASP A 56 5.28 9.30 -22.13
C ASP A 56 5.38 8.15 -21.12
N GLU A 57 6.24 8.28 -20.09
CA GLU A 57 6.34 7.28 -19.03
C GLU A 57 5.06 7.27 -18.18
N VAL A 58 4.53 8.45 -17.83
CA VAL A 58 3.26 8.58 -17.10
C VAL A 58 2.10 7.97 -17.88
N GLN A 59 1.96 8.31 -19.18
CA GLN A 59 0.91 7.74 -20.04
C GLN A 59 1.03 6.21 -20.14
N SER A 60 2.25 5.70 -20.24
CA SER A 60 2.49 4.25 -20.27
C SER A 60 2.06 3.57 -18.96
N LEU A 61 2.32 4.18 -17.81
CA LEU A 61 1.91 3.66 -16.49
C LEU A 61 0.38 3.67 -16.34
N LEU A 62 -0.29 4.73 -16.78
CA LEU A 62 -1.76 4.81 -16.79
C LEU A 62 -2.37 3.74 -17.71
N GLY A 63 -1.78 3.52 -18.89
CA GLY A 63 -2.17 2.46 -19.80
C GLY A 63 -2.05 1.06 -19.19
N LEU A 64 -1.00 0.81 -18.38
CA LEU A 64 -0.83 -0.45 -17.68
C LEU A 64 -1.86 -0.63 -16.55
N LEU A 65 -2.25 0.45 -15.86
CA LEU A 65 -3.34 0.42 -14.88
C LEU A 65 -4.66 0.02 -15.57
N HIS A 66 -4.96 0.64 -16.71
CA HIS A 66 -6.13 0.29 -17.52
C HIS A 66 -6.14 -1.19 -17.89
N LEU A 67 -5.03 -1.70 -18.41
CA LEU A 67 -4.90 -3.11 -18.80
C LEU A 67 -5.06 -4.05 -17.59
N PHE A 68 -4.44 -3.70 -16.46
CA PHE A 68 -4.56 -4.50 -15.24
C PHE A 68 -6.02 -4.59 -14.79
N ILE A 69 -6.70 -3.45 -14.62
CA ILE A 69 -8.10 -3.48 -14.13
C ILE A 69 -8.99 -4.22 -15.13
N ARG A 70 -8.92 -3.92 -16.42
CA ARG A 70 -9.78 -4.57 -17.43
C ARG A 70 -9.56 -6.08 -17.55
N ASN A 71 -8.31 -6.52 -17.44
CA ASN A 71 -7.98 -7.94 -17.63
C ASN A 71 -8.10 -8.77 -16.37
N ASP A 72 -7.82 -8.17 -15.20
CA ASP A 72 -7.70 -8.91 -13.96
C ASP A 72 -8.91 -8.75 -13.01
N LEU A 73 -9.78 -7.74 -13.23
CA LEU A 73 -10.92 -7.46 -12.34
C LEU A 73 -11.87 -8.66 -12.21
N ALA A 74 -12.15 -9.35 -13.31
CA ALA A 74 -13.01 -10.54 -13.30
C ALA A 74 -12.39 -11.68 -12.47
N GLU A 75 -11.07 -11.91 -12.61
CA GLU A 75 -10.34 -12.90 -11.82
C GLU A 75 -10.29 -12.52 -10.34
N LEU A 76 -10.02 -11.25 -10.02
CA LEU A 76 -10.04 -10.74 -8.65
C LEU A 76 -11.41 -10.95 -8.00
N ASN A 77 -12.48 -10.60 -8.71
CA ASN A 77 -13.84 -10.78 -8.22
C ASN A 77 -14.19 -12.27 -8.02
N ALA A 78 -13.85 -13.14 -8.98
CA ALA A 78 -14.06 -14.59 -8.88
C ALA A 78 -13.29 -15.24 -7.72
N ASN A 79 -12.12 -14.69 -7.36
CA ASN A 79 -11.32 -15.12 -6.21
C ASN A 79 -11.70 -14.42 -4.89
N ASN A 80 -12.88 -13.79 -4.84
CA ASN A 80 -13.38 -13.10 -3.64
C ASN A 80 -12.44 -12.00 -3.10
N VAL A 81 -11.67 -11.34 -3.99
CA VAL A 81 -10.81 -10.21 -3.62
C VAL A 81 -11.61 -8.92 -3.62
N ARG A 82 -11.55 -8.15 -2.54
CA ARG A 82 -12.13 -6.80 -2.46
C ARG A 82 -11.07 -5.77 -2.80
N VAL A 83 -11.31 -4.99 -3.84
CA VAL A 83 -10.41 -3.89 -4.23
C VAL A 83 -10.80 -2.60 -3.49
N ARG A 84 -9.81 -1.93 -2.93
CA ARG A 84 -9.91 -0.60 -2.32
C ARG A 84 -8.84 0.30 -2.93
N ILE A 85 -9.19 1.53 -3.21
CA ILE A 85 -8.26 2.51 -3.78
C ILE A 85 -8.07 3.63 -2.77
N ILE A 86 -6.81 3.93 -2.43
CA ILE A 86 -6.42 5.10 -1.64
C ILE A 86 -5.57 6.05 -2.49
N GLY A 87 -5.70 7.34 -2.25
CA GLY A 87 -4.99 8.42 -2.93
C GLY A 87 -5.92 9.44 -3.57
N GLU A 88 -5.36 10.59 -3.93
CA GLU A 88 -6.13 11.75 -4.40
C GLU A 88 -6.78 11.49 -5.76
N ARG A 89 -8.11 11.56 -5.80
CA ARG A 89 -8.90 11.35 -7.03
C ARG A 89 -9.17 12.64 -7.79
N LYS A 90 -9.06 13.78 -7.10
CA LYS A 90 -9.28 15.09 -7.71
C LYS A 90 -8.20 15.37 -8.76
N GLY A 91 -8.64 15.76 -9.96
CA GLY A 91 -7.75 16.07 -11.07
C GLY A 91 -7.30 14.87 -11.91
N LEU A 92 -7.74 13.65 -11.56
CA LEU A 92 -7.54 12.50 -12.46
C LEU A 92 -8.39 12.66 -13.73
N ALA A 93 -7.90 12.13 -14.85
CA ALA A 93 -8.67 12.04 -16.07
C ALA A 93 -9.95 11.22 -15.82
N PRO A 94 -11.10 11.62 -16.42
CA PRO A 94 -12.40 11.00 -16.14
C PRO A 94 -12.45 9.49 -16.36
N ASP A 95 -11.75 9.00 -17.39
CA ASP A 95 -11.62 7.57 -17.71
C ASP A 95 -10.88 6.79 -16.63
N ILE A 96 -9.80 7.36 -16.07
CA ILE A 96 -9.06 6.77 -14.94
C ILE A 96 -9.95 6.76 -13.68
N ALA A 97 -10.61 7.88 -13.36
CA ALA A 97 -11.48 7.95 -12.19
C ALA A 97 -12.61 6.91 -12.27
N GLN A 98 -13.24 6.78 -13.44
CA GLN A 98 -14.30 5.78 -13.68
C GLN A 98 -13.80 4.34 -13.52
N LEU A 99 -12.61 4.05 -14.04
CA LEU A 99 -11.99 2.74 -13.93
C LEU A 99 -11.74 2.32 -12.48
N LEU A 100 -11.27 3.26 -11.64
CA LEU A 100 -11.05 3.01 -10.21
C LEU A 100 -12.38 2.75 -9.48
N ILE A 101 -13.43 3.52 -9.79
CA ILE A 101 -14.78 3.34 -9.23
C ILE A 101 -15.35 1.98 -9.65
N GLU A 102 -15.17 1.56 -10.90
CA GLU A 102 -15.61 0.26 -11.40
C GLU A 102 -14.96 -0.88 -10.62
N ALA A 103 -13.65 -0.83 -10.40
CA ALA A 103 -12.92 -1.86 -9.68
C ALA A 103 -13.45 -2.03 -8.24
N GLU A 104 -13.69 -0.94 -7.52
CA GLU A 104 -14.26 -0.96 -6.17
C GLU A 104 -15.71 -1.45 -6.19
N THR A 105 -16.52 -0.99 -7.15
CA THR A 105 -17.95 -1.30 -7.22
C THR A 105 -18.19 -2.79 -7.49
N VAL A 106 -17.48 -3.36 -8.46
CA VAL A 106 -17.61 -4.78 -8.84
C VAL A 106 -17.23 -5.70 -7.69
N THR A 107 -16.23 -5.31 -6.89
CA THR A 107 -15.68 -6.17 -5.82
C THR A 107 -16.17 -5.82 -4.42
N LYS A 108 -17.08 -4.85 -4.26
CA LYS A 108 -17.50 -4.27 -2.96
C LYS A 108 -18.04 -5.28 -1.95
N ASN A 109 -18.66 -6.36 -2.43
CA ASN A 109 -19.30 -7.38 -1.59
C ASN A 109 -18.37 -8.56 -1.28
N ASN A 110 -17.14 -8.57 -1.82
CA ASN A 110 -16.17 -9.61 -1.56
C ASN A 110 -15.65 -9.53 -0.12
N THR A 111 -15.39 -10.68 0.46
CA THR A 111 -15.04 -10.86 1.88
C THR A 111 -13.69 -11.52 2.12
N GLY A 112 -12.97 -11.86 1.05
CA GLY A 112 -11.64 -12.45 1.12
C GLY A 112 -10.53 -11.40 1.27
N LEU A 113 -9.42 -11.57 0.55
CA LEU A 113 -8.33 -10.61 0.55
C LEU A 113 -8.80 -9.19 0.20
N VAL A 114 -8.48 -8.21 1.03
CA VAL A 114 -8.63 -6.79 0.69
C VAL A 114 -7.34 -6.31 0.01
N LEU A 115 -7.41 -6.09 -1.31
CA LEU A 115 -6.32 -5.51 -2.10
C LEU A 115 -6.45 -3.99 -2.10
N VAL A 116 -5.61 -3.33 -1.33
CA VAL A 116 -5.55 -1.85 -1.27
C VAL A 116 -4.53 -1.35 -2.29
N VAL A 117 -5.00 -0.57 -3.26
CA VAL A 117 -4.13 0.01 -4.29
C VAL A 117 -3.93 1.48 -4.00
N ALA A 118 -2.73 1.85 -3.56
CA ALA A 118 -2.33 3.24 -3.39
C ALA A 118 -1.97 3.82 -4.78
N PHE A 119 -2.90 4.63 -5.31
CA PHE A 119 -2.79 5.26 -6.62
C PHE A 119 -2.91 6.78 -6.50
N ASN A 120 -2.00 7.52 -7.12
CA ASN A 120 -1.86 8.96 -6.92
C ASN A 120 -1.78 9.31 -5.42
N TYR A 121 -1.07 8.45 -4.68
CA TYR A 121 -1.01 8.49 -3.23
C TYR A 121 0.29 9.12 -2.74
N GLY A 122 0.20 9.84 -1.64
CA GLY A 122 1.33 10.30 -0.85
C GLY A 122 0.88 10.56 0.59
N ALA A 123 1.55 9.94 1.56
CA ALA A 123 1.15 10.04 2.97
C ALA A 123 1.18 11.48 3.50
N ARG A 124 2.14 12.30 3.06
CA ARG A 124 2.17 13.73 3.45
C ARG A 124 0.96 14.50 2.93
N GLN A 125 0.50 14.17 1.71
CA GLN A 125 -0.70 14.75 1.10
C GLN A 125 -1.95 14.29 1.84
N GLU A 126 -2.05 13.00 2.17
CA GLU A 126 -3.15 12.43 2.95
C GLU A 126 -3.25 13.08 4.32
N ILE A 127 -2.13 13.18 5.07
CA ILE A 127 -2.05 13.82 6.38
C ILE A 127 -2.51 15.30 6.29
N ALA A 128 -2.03 16.04 5.30
CA ALA A 128 -2.43 17.44 5.12
C ALA A 128 -3.92 17.57 4.77
N ALA A 129 -4.48 16.62 4.01
CA ALA A 129 -5.91 16.60 3.70
C ALA A 129 -6.76 16.26 4.94
N ALA A 130 -6.34 15.30 5.77
CA ALA A 130 -6.98 14.96 7.04
C ALA A 130 -6.98 16.17 8.00
N ALA A 131 -5.84 16.84 8.17
CA ALA A 131 -5.73 18.04 8.99
C ALA A 131 -6.69 19.15 8.50
N ARG A 132 -6.82 19.34 7.19
CA ARG A 132 -7.75 20.33 6.61
C ARG A 132 -9.20 19.97 6.91
N ARG A 133 -9.59 18.68 6.83
CA ARG A 133 -10.96 18.24 7.18
C ARG A 133 -11.26 18.49 8.65
N LEU A 134 -10.33 18.19 9.56
CA LEU A 134 -10.49 18.48 11.00
C LEU A 134 -10.63 19.97 11.26
N ALA A 135 -9.78 20.81 10.67
CA ALA A 135 -9.89 22.27 10.79
C ALA A 135 -11.26 22.79 10.32
N GLN A 136 -11.76 22.25 9.20
CA GLN A 136 -13.09 22.61 8.69
C GLN A 136 -14.20 22.22 9.67
N ARG A 137 -14.14 21.02 10.28
CA ARG A 137 -15.10 20.57 11.29
C ARG A 137 -15.09 21.44 12.53
N VAL A 138 -13.90 21.91 12.97
CA VAL A 138 -13.76 22.86 14.07
C VAL A 138 -14.40 24.21 13.72
N MET A 139 -14.14 24.75 12.53
CA MET A 139 -14.73 26.00 12.07
C MET A 139 -16.27 25.93 11.97
N GLU A 140 -16.82 24.77 11.63
CA GLU A 140 -18.26 24.52 11.55
C GLU A 140 -18.90 24.23 12.92
N GLY A 141 -18.12 24.23 14.00
CA GLY A 141 -18.60 23.90 15.36
C GLY A 141 -19.01 22.43 15.55
N LYS A 142 -18.55 21.53 14.66
CA LYS A 142 -18.84 20.09 14.69
C LYS A 142 -17.80 19.30 15.50
N LEU A 143 -16.69 19.92 15.87
CA LEU A 143 -15.59 19.33 16.61
C LEU A 143 -14.94 20.42 17.46
N HIS A 144 -14.58 20.12 18.70
CA HIS A 144 -13.76 21.01 19.50
C HIS A 144 -12.27 20.73 19.24
N SER A 145 -11.42 21.75 19.24
CA SER A 145 -9.99 21.56 18.95
C SER A 145 -9.29 20.63 19.93
N ASP A 146 -9.73 20.61 21.20
CA ASP A 146 -9.17 19.78 22.25
C ASP A 146 -9.55 18.30 22.14
N ASP A 147 -10.55 17.96 21.30
CA ASP A 147 -10.98 16.60 21.01
C ASP A 147 -10.20 15.98 19.84
N ILE A 148 -9.23 16.72 19.25
CA ILE A 148 -8.38 16.21 18.19
C ILE A 148 -7.22 15.43 18.80
N ASP A 149 -7.42 14.12 18.96
CA ASP A 149 -6.41 13.15 19.35
C ASP A 149 -5.96 12.28 18.17
N ALA A 150 -5.13 11.26 18.43
CA ALA A 150 -4.62 10.35 17.41
C ALA A 150 -5.75 9.54 16.73
N ASP A 151 -6.76 9.12 17.49
CA ASP A 151 -7.88 8.33 16.98
C ASP A 151 -8.80 9.21 16.11
N CYS A 152 -9.11 10.41 16.58
CA CYS A 152 -9.86 11.41 15.81
C CYS A 152 -9.14 11.76 14.49
N PHE A 153 -7.82 11.91 14.54
CA PHE A 153 -7.02 12.16 13.34
C PHE A 153 -7.00 10.94 12.40
N GLY A 154 -6.79 9.75 12.95
CA GLY A 154 -6.79 8.48 12.20
C GLY A 154 -8.10 8.22 11.47
N ALA A 155 -9.24 8.60 12.08
CA ALA A 155 -10.56 8.48 11.48
C ALA A 155 -10.75 9.35 10.21
N GLU A 156 -9.92 10.36 10.01
CA GLU A 156 -9.92 11.20 8.81
C GLU A 156 -8.98 10.68 7.71
N LEU A 157 -8.21 9.62 7.94
CA LEU A 157 -7.37 9.03 6.90
C LEU A 157 -8.19 8.15 5.94
N GLU A 158 -7.71 7.95 4.73
CA GLU A 158 -8.36 7.12 3.73
C GLU A 158 -8.34 5.62 4.09
N THR A 159 -7.54 5.27 5.07
CA THR A 159 -7.38 3.93 5.63
C THR A 159 -8.14 3.71 6.94
N ASN A 160 -9.07 4.59 7.32
CA ASN A 160 -9.76 4.57 8.60
C ASN A 160 -10.54 3.27 8.90
N ASP A 161 -10.89 2.51 7.87
CA ASP A 161 -11.55 1.21 7.95
C ASP A 161 -10.62 0.03 7.58
N ILE A 162 -9.32 0.28 7.48
CA ILE A 162 -8.29 -0.68 7.15
C ILE A 162 -7.30 -0.73 8.32
N PRO A 163 -6.94 -1.91 8.84
CA PRO A 163 -5.95 -2.00 9.92
C PRO A 163 -4.58 -1.50 9.46
N ASP A 164 -3.82 -0.94 10.40
CA ASP A 164 -2.43 -0.58 10.15
C ASP A 164 -1.61 -1.80 9.71
N PRO A 165 -0.65 -1.64 8.79
CA PRO A 165 0.13 -2.76 8.30
C PRO A 165 1.08 -3.30 9.37
N ASP A 166 1.05 -4.61 9.62
CA ASP A 166 2.01 -5.29 10.47
C ASP A 166 3.41 -5.30 9.85
N LEU A 167 3.48 -5.44 8.52
CA LEU A 167 4.70 -5.63 7.76
C LEU A 167 4.71 -4.76 6.51
N ILE A 168 5.79 -4.00 6.31
CA ILE A 168 6.09 -3.30 5.07
C ILE A 168 7.29 -3.97 4.40
N ILE A 169 7.07 -4.47 3.17
CA ILE A 169 8.11 -5.06 2.34
C ILE A 169 8.50 -4.06 1.26
N ARG A 170 9.78 -3.73 1.17
CA ARG A 170 10.29 -2.94 0.05
C ARG A 170 11.33 -3.71 -0.74
N THR A 171 11.09 -3.82 -2.04
CA THR A 171 12.00 -4.47 -3.01
C THR A 171 13.10 -3.52 -3.46
N SER A 172 14.11 -4.06 -4.16
CA SER A 172 15.22 -3.36 -4.80
C SER A 172 16.33 -2.82 -3.88
N GLY A 173 16.40 -3.29 -2.63
CA GLY A 173 17.45 -2.93 -1.69
C GLY A 173 17.36 -1.50 -1.12
N GLU A 174 16.31 -0.76 -1.46
CA GLU A 174 16.09 0.59 -0.97
C GLU A 174 15.51 0.58 0.45
N GLN A 175 16.08 1.38 1.36
CA GLN A 175 15.73 1.40 2.79
C GLN A 175 15.10 2.76 3.19
N ARG A 176 13.97 3.08 2.57
CA ARG A 176 13.18 4.30 2.86
C ARG A 176 11.70 4.06 2.53
N LEU A 177 10.79 4.82 3.12
CA LEU A 177 9.35 4.73 2.88
C LEU A 177 8.89 5.45 1.60
N SER A 178 9.58 6.49 1.19
CA SER A 178 9.23 7.29 0.01
C SER A 178 7.79 7.78 0.03
N ASN A 179 7.39 8.41 1.14
CA ASN A 179 6.05 8.99 1.30
C ASN A 179 4.90 7.95 1.27
N PHE A 180 5.20 6.70 1.67
CA PHE A 180 4.22 5.61 1.72
C PHE A 180 3.78 5.33 3.15
N LEU A 181 2.47 5.43 3.43
CA LEU A 181 1.80 5.05 4.68
C LEU A 181 2.52 5.53 5.97
N LEU A 182 2.94 6.82 6.02
CA LEU A 182 3.77 7.34 7.13
C LEU A 182 3.05 7.25 8.48
N TRP A 183 1.75 7.54 8.53
CA TRP A 183 0.96 7.45 9.75
C TRP A 183 0.75 5.99 10.15
N GLN A 184 0.26 5.20 9.21
CA GLN A 184 -0.12 3.81 9.40
C GLN A 184 1.09 2.90 9.70
N ALA A 185 2.30 3.31 9.28
CA ALA A 185 3.54 2.57 9.49
C ALA A 185 4.17 2.75 10.86
N ALA A 186 3.54 3.48 11.78
CA ALA A 186 4.11 3.86 13.07
C ALA A 186 4.63 2.66 13.90
N TYR A 187 4.00 1.50 13.77
CA TYR A 187 4.36 0.26 14.47
C TYR A 187 4.62 -0.92 13.51
N SER A 188 4.75 -0.65 12.22
CA SER A 188 5.05 -1.69 11.22
C SER A 188 6.49 -2.19 11.36
N GLU A 189 6.68 -3.48 11.13
CA GLU A 189 8.00 -4.04 10.86
C GLU A 189 8.39 -3.83 9.40
N PHE A 190 9.70 -3.66 9.14
CA PHE A 190 10.22 -3.41 7.79
C PHE A 190 11.10 -4.56 7.33
N VAL A 191 10.83 -5.09 6.14
CA VAL A 191 11.69 -6.04 5.45
C VAL A 191 12.14 -5.45 4.11
N PHE A 192 13.45 -5.29 3.95
CA PHE A 192 14.07 -4.74 2.75
C PHE A 192 14.72 -5.86 1.95
N LEU A 193 14.19 -6.14 0.76
CA LEU A 193 14.66 -7.21 -0.10
C LEU A 193 15.51 -6.65 -1.25
N PRO A 194 16.64 -7.28 -1.60
CA PRO A 194 17.45 -6.87 -2.74
C PRO A 194 16.82 -7.18 -4.09
N VAL A 195 15.87 -8.12 -4.13
CA VAL A 195 15.16 -8.52 -5.35
C VAL A 195 14.44 -7.34 -5.99
N LEU A 196 14.52 -7.20 -7.29
CA LEU A 196 13.77 -6.20 -8.05
C LEU A 196 12.30 -6.65 -8.17
N TRP A 197 11.35 -5.71 -8.14
CA TRP A 197 9.93 -6.05 -8.13
C TRP A 197 9.48 -7.03 -9.23
N PRO A 198 9.92 -6.94 -10.50
CA PRO A 198 9.55 -7.94 -11.52
C PRO A 198 9.94 -9.38 -11.19
N ASP A 199 10.99 -9.57 -10.39
CA ASP A 199 11.46 -10.89 -9.96
C ASP A 199 10.92 -11.28 -8.56
N PHE A 200 10.08 -10.44 -7.94
CA PHE A 200 9.41 -10.77 -6.68
C PHE A 200 8.39 -11.88 -6.90
N ASP A 201 8.60 -12.99 -6.23
CA ASP A 201 7.79 -14.19 -6.34
C ASP A 201 7.24 -14.66 -4.98
N ARG A 202 6.57 -15.81 -4.98
CA ARG A 202 6.01 -16.43 -3.77
C ARG A 202 7.10 -16.78 -2.76
N ALA A 203 8.27 -17.20 -3.20
CA ALA A 203 9.37 -17.57 -2.30
C ALA A 203 9.92 -16.32 -1.58
N ALA A 204 10.13 -15.22 -2.30
CA ALA A 204 10.54 -13.95 -1.72
C ALA A 204 9.48 -13.40 -0.73
N PHE A 205 8.19 -13.57 -1.04
CA PHE A 205 7.11 -13.16 -0.14
C PHE A 205 7.11 -13.97 1.15
N ILE A 206 7.19 -15.30 1.06
CA ILE A 206 7.29 -16.19 2.23
C ILE A 206 8.53 -15.86 3.05
N SER A 207 9.67 -15.63 2.42
CA SER A 207 10.90 -15.23 3.12
C SER A 207 10.74 -13.97 3.95
N ALA A 208 10.08 -12.94 3.38
CA ALA A 208 9.78 -11.70 4.10
C ALA A 208 8.85 -11.92 5.29
N ILE A 209 7.81 -12.75 5.13
CA ILE A 209 6.89 -13.10 6.22
C ILE A 209 7.64 -13.91 7.30
N ALA A 210 8.48 -14.86 6.93
CA ALA A 210 9.26 -15.64 7.88
C ALA A 210 10.24 -14.77 8.69
N GLU A 211 10.89 -13.79 8.03
CA GLU A 211 11.72 -12.80 8.71
C GLU A 211 10.90 -12.00 9.73
N TYR A 212 9.72 -11.51 9.34
CA TYR A 212 8.80 -10.82 10.24
C TYR A 212 8.39 -11.69 11.43
N MET A 213 7.99 -12.94 11.20
CA MET A 213 7.53 -13.86 12.26
C MET A 213 8.62 -14.21 13.27
N ASN A 214 9.89 -14.14 12.88
CA ASN A 214 11.04 -14.38 13.76
C ASN A 214 11.41 -13.15 14.62
N ARG A 215 10.77 -12.02 14.44
CA ARG A 215 11.02 -10.80 15.23
C ARG A 215 10.16 -10.77 16.49
N GLU A 216 10.75 -10.34 17.59
CA GLU A 216 10.02 -10.06 18.83
C GLU A 216 9.46 -8.64 18.79
N ARG A 217 8.13 -8.52 18.77
CA ARG A 217 7.45 -7.20 18.83
C ARG A 217 7.30 -6.76 20.28
N ARG A 218 7.90 -5.65 20.65
CA ARG A 218 7.94 -5.17 22.05
C ARG A 218 6.99 -4.02 22.36
N TYR A 219 6.45 -3.32 21.39
CA TYR A 219 5.52 -2.17 21.54
C TYR A 219 5.90 -1.22 22.70
N GLY A 220 7.20 -0.99 22.93
CA GLY A 220 7.69 -0.18 24.05
C GLY A 220 7.61 -0.84 25.45
N GLY A 221 7.16 -2.10 25.54
CA GLY A 221 7.05 -2.84 26.81
C GLY A 221 8.31 -3.63 27.17
N LEU A 222 8.49 -3.89 28.48
CA LEU A 222 9.53 -4.80 29.00
C LEU A 222 9.07 -6.25 28.84
N MET A 223 9.99 -7.18 28.54
CA MET A 223 9.67 -8.61 28.52
C MET A 223 9.12 -9.11 29.86
N ALA A 224 8.16 -10.01 29.84
CA ALA A 224 7.60 -10.68 31.02
C ALA A 224 8.69 -11.30 31.94
N ALA A 225 9.82 -11.75 31.39
CA ALA A 225 10.97 -12.26 32.12
C ALA A 225 11.74 -11.20 32.95
N GLN A 226 11.57 -9.91 32.67
CA GLN A 226 12.16 -8.83 33.47
C GLN A 226 11.22 -8.34 34.59
N LEU A 227 9.92 -8.59 34.49
CA LEU A 227 8.96 -8.27 35.54
C LEU A 227 9.06 -9.22 36.73
N SER A 228 9.42 -10.50 36.50
CA SER A 228 9.61 -11.48 37.58
C SER A 228 10.85 -11.22 38.44
N LYS A 229 11.85 -10.47 37.96
CA LYS A 229 13.05 -10.10 38.73
C LYS A 229 12.86 -8.84 39.60
N LYS A 230 11.83 -8.01 39.33
CA LYS A 230 11.53 -6.82 40.14
C LYS A 230 10.55 -7.08 41.28
N SER A 231 9.83 -8.21 41.29
CA SER A 231 8.94 -8.61 42.37
C SER A 231 9.61 -9.51 43.43
N ALA A 232 10.92 -9.80 43.28
CA ALA A 232 11.71 -10.67 44.17
C ALA A 232 12.88 -9.92 44.89
N SER A 233 12.81 -8.56 44.92
CA SER A 233 13.75 -7.73 45.69
C SER A 233 13.03 -6.75 46.63
#